data_12bbc7fffda80f5c34b603ce20a768c7
#
_entry.id   12bbc7fffda80f5c34b603ce20a768c7
#
_cell.length_a   1.000
_cell.length_b   1.000
_cell.length_c   1.000
_cell.angle_alpha   90.00
_cell.angle_beta   90.00
_cell.angle_gamma   90.00
#
_symmetry.space_group_name_H-M   'P 1'
#
loop_
_entity.id
_entity.type
_entity.pdbx_description
1 polymer ?
#
loop_
_entity_poly.entity_id
_entity_poly.type
_entity_poly.pdbx_seq_one_letter_code
_entity_poly.pdbx_strand_id
1 'polypeptide(L)'
;MNSPERNIPVHHLTSEQFQLTTLQTGHPENFNDVHRHNFFEIIWFSHVKENSSLELDFENHFLRNNQICIIAPGQVFNMKLKGEKGYVLAISREIFKEACDAETFLTAGTCPFTLDPQSAETCSTIISLMEEEYNGASRIGLLKTYLRAFCIIITGQINSQDPTINDRQRIQKLLSLIEEHYIMERETGFYAEQIKVSTHHLNDIVRLSRGTTVKKMIAQRLALEAKRELTFGALTVKEIAFKLGFSDASYFSRFFKKHTGRNPESFRNVKE
;
A
#
# COMPACT_ATOMS: atom_id res chain seq x y z
N MET A 1 -10.24 27.40 -22.31
CA MET A 1 -10.58 27.34 -20.89
C MET A 1 -9.73 26.25 -20.29
N ASN A 2 -8.69 26.63 -19.55
CA ASN A 2 -7.79 25.70 -18.89
C ASN A 2 -8.56 24.98 -17.79
N SER A 3 -8.71 23.67 -17.91
CA SER A 3 -9.19 22.85 -16.79
C SER A 3 -8.21 22.99 -15.62
N PRO A 4 -8.66 23.19 -14.38
CA PRO A 4 -7.76 23.29 -13.25
C PRO A 4 -6.98 21.97 -13.13
N GLU A 5 -5.67 22.07 -13.01
CA GLU A 5 -4.78 20.96 -12.71
C GLU A 5 -5.26 20.29 -11.42
N ARG A 6 -5.81 19.09 -11.54
CA ARG A 6 -6.16 18.27 -10.38
C ARG A 6 -4.91 17.53 -9.91
N ASN A 7 -4.03 18.27 -9.25
CA ASN A 7 -2.94 17.67 -8.52
C ASN A 7 -3.52 17.09 -7.22
N ILE A 8 -3.45 15.75 -7.05
CA ILE A 8 -3.65 15.19 -5.71
C ILE A 8 -2.55 15.73 -4.83
N PRO A 9 -2.90 16.30 -3.66
CA PRO A 9 -1.91 16.71 -2.70
C PRO A 9 -0.99 15.54 -2.37
N VAL A 10 0.31 15.74 -2.45
CA VAL A 10 1.30 14.82 -1.93
C VAL A 10 1.72 15.36 -0.58
N HIS A 11 1.36 14.65 0.47
CA HIS A 11 1.76 15.03 1.81
C HIS A 11 3.20 14.57 2.07
N HIS A 12 3.95 15.43 2.72
CA HIS A 12 5.32 15.20 3.14
C HIS A 12 5.38 15.19 4.67
N LEU A 13 6.24 14.36 5.25
CA LEU A 13 6.48 14.41 6.68
C LEU A 13 6.98 15.79 7.10
N THR A 14 6.37 16.36 8.12
CA THR A 14 6.78 17.66 8.70
C THR A 14 7.99 17.52 9.62
N SER A 15 8.20 16.33 10.22
CA SER A 15 9.45 15.93 10.87
C SER A 15 10.23 15.00 9.95
N GLU A 16 11.53 15.09 9.93
CA GLU A 16 12.37 14.43 8.92
C GLU A 16 12.26 12.90 8.90
N GLN A 17 11.68 12.22 9.89
CA GLN A 17 11.78 10.77 9.95
C GLN A 17 10.56 10.02 10.48
N PHE A 18 9.85 10.52 11.50
CA PHE A 18 8.81 9.77 12.20
C PHE A 18 7.78 10.70 12.87
N GLN A 19 6.50 10.37 12.72
CA GLN A 19 5.40 11.00 13.44
C GLN A 19 4.47 9.95 14.03
N LEU A 20 4.07 10.16 15.29
CA LEU A 20 3.06 9.36 15.98
C LEU A 20 1.94 10.29 16.44
N THR A 21 0.70 9.95 16.09
CA THR A 21 -0.49 10.69 16.50
C THR A 21 -1.66 9.74 16.72
N THR A 22 -2.73 10.22 17.37
CA THR A 22 -3.96 9.44 17.52
C THR A 22 -4.96 9.84 16.44
N LEU A 23 -5.87 8.93 16.07
CA LEU A 23 -6.97 9.22 15.16
C LEU A 23 -7.93 10.29 15.70
N GLN A 24 -7.98 10.48 17.02
CA GLN A 24 -8.87 11.44 17.68
C GLN A 24 -8.32 12.87 17.67
N THR A 25 -7.01 13.01 17.84
CA THR A 25 -6.33 14.31 17.90
C THR A 25 -5.63 14.64 16.58
N GLY A 26 -5.60 13.69 15.71
CA GLY A 26 -4.76 13.53 14.58
C GLY A 26 -4.74 14.63 13.56
N HIS A 27 -4.08 14.45 12.47
CA HIS A 27 -3.94 15.44 11.40
C HIS A 27 -5.30 16.02 11.00
N PRO A 28 -5.63 17.27 11.39
CA PRO A 28 -6.89 17.91 10.99
C PRO A 28 -6.96 18.10 9.49
N GLU A 29 -5.83 18.01 8.83
CA GLU A 29 -5.70 18.25 7.43
C GLU A 29 -5.79 16.91 6.70
N ASN A 30 -7.03 16.43 6.45
CA ASN A 30 -7.27 15.76 5.21
C ASN A 30 -7.30 14.24 5.14
N PHE A 31 -7.61 13.52 6.21
CA PHE A 31 -8.10 12.15 6.01
C PHE A 31 -9.36 12.11 5.13
N ASN A 32 -10.11 13.23 5.08
CA ASN A 32 -11.36 13.36 4.33
C ASN A 32 -11.17 13.62 2.83
N ASP A 33 -9.98 14.05 2.42
CA ASP A 33 -9.69 14.35 1.03
C ASP A 33 -8.82 13.26 0.40
N VAL A 34 -9.03 13.01 -0.87
CA VAL A 34 -8.22 12.06 -1.62
C VAL A 34 -6.79 12.59 -1.76
N HIS A 35 -5.81 11.87 -1.22
CA HIS A 35 -4.41 12.30 -1.22
C HIS A 35 -3.43 11.13 -1.34
N ARG A 36 -2.13 11.45 -1.41
CA ARG A 36 -1.00 10.49 -1.45
C ARG A 36 0.07 10.95 -0.47
N HIS A 37 0.90 10.01 -0.04
CA HIS A 37 2.10 10.30 0.76
C HIS A 37 3.37 9.92 -0.01
N ASN A 38 4.50 10.54 0.32
CA ASN A 38 5.82 10.10 -0.10
C ASN A 38 6.52 9.21 0.95
N PHE A 39 5.83 8.88 2.04
CA PHE A 39 6.25 8.08 3.19
C PHE A 39 5.31 6.90 3.41
N PHE A 40 5.66 5.98 4.30
CA PHE A 40 4.77 4.92 4.76
C PHE A 40 3.87 5.42 5.88
N GLU A 41 2.63 4.97 5.88
CA GLU A 41 1.70 5.23 6.97
C GLU A 41 1.13 3.91 7.50
N ILE A 42 1.20 3.70 8.81
CA ILE A 42 0.55 2.58 9.49
C ILE A 42 -0.59 3.16 10.31
N ILE A 43 -1.81 2.74 10.01
CA ILE A 43 -3.01 3.13 10.75
C ILE A 43 -3.51 1.91 11.52
N TRP A 44 -3.58 2.03 12.84
CA TRP A 44 -4.19 1.02 13.69
C TRP A 44 -5.52 1.50 14.23
N PHE A 45 -6.59 0.82 13.86
CA PHE A 45 -7.95 1.08 14.31
C PHE A 45 -8.25 0.23 15.55
N SER A 46 -8.07 0.79 16.75
CA SER A 46 -8.39 0.09 18.01
C SER A 46 -9.89 -0.01 18.24
N HIS A 47 -10.65 1.03 17.83
CA HIS A 47 -12.10 1.05 17.87
C HIS A 47 -12.68 1.72 16.63
N VAL A 48 -13.64 1.06 16.01
CA VAL A 48 -14.27 1.50 14.77
C VAL A 48 -15.78 1.58 14.94
N LYS A 49 -16.39 2.64 14.44
CA LYS A 49 -17.84 2.77 14.39
C LYS A 49 -18.43 1.96 13.24
N GLU A 50 -19.71 1.63 13.35
CA GLU A 50 -20.43 0.92 12.29
C GLU A 50 -20.36 1.67 10.95
N ASN A 51 -20.20 0.92 9.88
CA ASN A 51 -20.12 1.41 8.50
C ASN A 51 -18.95 2.37 8.22
N SER A 52 -17.87 2.30 9.01
CA SER A 52 -16.63 2.99 8.68
C SER A 52 -15.89 2.27 7.58
N SER A 53 -15.29 3.02 6.68
CA SER A 53 -14.56 2.47 5.54
C SER A 53 -13.37 3.35 5.18
N LEU A 54 -12.39 2.73 4.56
CA LEU A 54 -11.22 3.32 3.96
C LEU A 54 -11.24 2.99 2.47
N GLU A 55 -11.08 3.97 1.61
CA GLU A 55 -10.81 3.76 0.19
C GLU A 55 -9.30 3.80 -0.03
N LEU A 56 -8.75 2.71 -0.58
CA LEU A 56 -7.34 2.58 -0.92
C LEU A 56 -7.20 2.15 -2.38
N ASP A 57 -6.50 2.94 -3.19
CA ASP A 57 -6.29 2.67 -4.61
C ASP A 57 -7.60 2.30 -5.36
N PHE A 58 -8.69 3.02 -5.07
CA PHE A 58 -10.03 2.85 -5.67
C PHE A 58 -10.78 1.57 -5.23
N GLU A 59 -10.33 0.93 -4.16
CA GLU A 59 -11.03 -0.18 -3.51
C GLU A 59 -11.52 0.24 -2.13
N ASN A 60 -12.79 -0.02 -1.84
CA ASN A 60 -13.38 0.35 -0.56
C ASN A 60 -13.29 -0.83 0.42
N HIS A 61 -12.68 -0.59 1.58
CA HIS A 61 -12.47 -1.57 2.64
C HIS A 61 -13.27 -1.18 3.88
N PHE A 62 -14.22 -2.04 4.27
CA PHE A 62 -14.94 -1.86 5.54
C PHE A 62 -14.01 -2.14 6.72
N LEU A 63 -14.03 -1.23 7.69
CA LEU A 63 -13.16 -1.29 8.86
C LEU A 63 -13.83 -2.05 10.01
N ARG A 64 -12.99 -2.68 10.85
CA ARG A 64 -13.37 -3.37 12.08
C ARG A 64 -12.39 -3.04 13.19
N ASN A 65 -12.78 -3.33 14.43
CA ASN A 65 -11.88 -3.17 15.58
C ASN A 65 -10.61 -4.00 15.44
N ASN A 66 -9.52 -3.49 15.96
CA ASN A 66 -8.19 -4.11 15.94
C ASN A 66 -7.66 -4.40 14.53
N GLN A 67 -8.03 -3.58 13.56
CA GLN A 67 -7.46 -3.66 12.22
C GLN A 67 -6.29 -2.70 12.05
N ILE A 68 -5.32 -3.17 11.26
CA ILE A 68 -4.19 -2.37 10.79
C ILE A 68 -4.29 -2.20 9.28
N CYS A 69 -4.04 -0.98 8.84
CA CYS A 69 -3.85 -0.66 7.43
C CYS A 69 -2.45 -0.08 7.24
N ILE A 70 -1.74 -0.53 6.22
CA ILE A 70 -0.42 -0.01 5.85
C ILE A 70 -0.54 0.60 4.47
N ILE A 71 -0.25 1.89 4.38
CA ILE A 71 -0.32 2.66 3.16
C ILE A 71 1.12 2.92 2.69
N ALA A 72 1.45 2.42 1.51
CA ALA A 72 2.76 2.62 0.92
C ALA A 72 2.86 3.97 0.19
N PRO A 73 4.08 4.51 0.04
CA PRO A 73 4.29 5.73 -0.72
C PRO A 73 3.69 5.67 -2.12
N GLY A 74 2.92 6.70 -2.49
CA GLY A 74 2.27 6.83 -3.78
C GLY A 74 0.90 6.14 -3.90
N GLN A 75 0.47 5.35 -2.92
CA GLN A 75 -0.90 4.86 -2.87
C GLN A 75 -1.86 6.04 -2.66
N VAL A 76 -3.01 5.94 -3.31
CA VAL A 76 -4.08 6.92 -3.16
C VAL A 76 -5.04 6.43 -2.10
N PHE A 77 -5.28 7.23 -1.09
CA PHE A 77 -6.25 6.84 -0.08
C PHE A 77 -7.17 8.00 0.33
N ASN A 78 -8.31 7.62 0.88
CA ASN A 78 -9.31 8.51 1.44
C ASN A 78 -10.00 7.80 2.60
N MET A 79 -10.15 8.48 3.71
CA MET A 79 -10.81 7.93 4.90
C MET A 79 -11.66 9.00 5.56
N LYS A 80 -12.96 8.73 5.68
CA LYS A 80 -13.88 9.62 6.40
C LYS A 80 -14.00 9.17 7.84
N LEU A 81 -13.28 9.84 8.73
CA LEU A 81 -13.36 9.58 10.16
C LEU A 81 -14.75 9.95 10.71
N LYS A 82 -15.35 9.02 11.46
CA LYS A 82 -16.64 9.17 12.15
C LYS A 82 -16.47 9.13 13.68
N GLY A 83 -15.24 9.22 14.17
CA GLY A 83 -14.86 9.12 15.58
C GLY A 83 -14.28 7.76 15.94
N GLU A 84 -13.59 7.12 14.99
CA GLU A 84 -12.72 5.96 15.22
C GLU A 84 -11.63 6.32 16.21
N LYS A 85 -11.17 5.31 16.97
CA LYS A 85 -10.04 5.44 17.87
C LYS A 85 -8.87 4.59 17.38
N GLY A 86 -7.67 5.07 17.61
CA GLY A 86 -6.46 4.38 17.21
C GLY A 86 -5.28 5.30 17.00
N TYR A 87 -4.30 4.83 16.28
CA TYR A 87 -3.02 5.49 16.09
C TYR A 87 -2.64 5.56 14.61
N VAL A 88 -1.92 6.62 14.30
CA VAL A 88 -1.33 6.85 12.98
C VAL A 88 0.17 7.02 13.17
N LEU A 89 0.95 6.19 12.48
CA LEU A 89 2.41 6.27 12.42
C LEU A 89 2.80 6.65 10.99
N ALA A 90 3.29 7.87 10.80
CA ALA A 90 3.87 8.29 9.54
C ALA A 90 5.40 8.12 9.61
N ILE A 91 5.98 7.39 8.65
CA ILE A 91 7.33 6.85 8.76
C ILE A 91 8.07 7.07 7.44
N SER A 92 9.26 7.69 7.48
CA SER A 92 10.08 7.86 6.29
C SER A 92 10.43 6.50 5.66
N ARG A 93 10.75 6.51 4.36
CA ARG A 93 11.14 5.28 3.64
C ARG A 93 12.38 4.63 4.25
N GLU A 94 13.31 5.44 4.71
CA GLU A 94 14.57 5.02 5.32
C GLU A 94 14.32 4.28 6.63
N ILE A 95 13.56 4.88 7.55
CA ILE A 95 13.22 4.26 8.84
C ILE A 95 12.37 3.01 8.64
N PHE A 96 11.39 3.05 7.74
CA PHE A 96 10.55 1.89 7.47
C PHE A 96 11.38 0.71 6.97
N LYS A 97 12.34 0.95 6.06
CA LYS A 97 13.25 -0.07 5.56
C LYS A 97 14.18 -0.65 6.63
N GLU A 98 14.60 0.17 7.60
CA GLU A 98 15.46 -0.26 8.71
C GLU A 98 14.69 -1.04 9.80
N ALA A 99 13.47 -0.59 10.12
CA ALA A 99 12.71 -1.13 11.23
C ALA A 99 11.77 -2.28 10.82
N CYS A 100 11.23 -2.24 9.62
CA CYS A 100 10.25 -3.17 9.13
C CYS A 100 10.80 -3.94 7.93
N ASP A 101 10.44 -5.20 7.80
CA ASP A 101 10.60 -5.92 6.57
C ASP A 101 9.60 -5.37 5.55
N ALA A 102 10.02 -4.33 4.81
CA ALA A 102 9.18 -3.65 3.83
C ALA A 102 8.64 -4.64 2.77
N GLU A 103 9.40 -5.67 2.44
CA GLU A 103 8.98 -6.70 1.50
C GLU A 103 7.79 -7.48 2.06
N THR A 104 7.82 -7.89 3.33
CA THR A 104 6.68 -8.58 3.96
C THR A 104 5.42 -7.73 3.91
N PHE A 105 5.48 -6.45 4.19
CA PHE A 105 4.30 -5.57 4.17
C PHE A 105 3.76 -5.32 2.76
N LEU A 106 4.63 -5.08 1.80
CA LEU A 106 4.23 -4.95 0.40
C LEU A 106 3.63 -6.25 -0.15
N THR A 107 4.05 -7.39 0.39
CA THR A 107 3.57 -8.72 -0.02
C THR A 107 2.26 -9.09 0.65
N ALA A 108 1.97 -8.58 1.80
CA ALA A 108 0.77 -8.92 2.56
C ALA A 108 -0.52 -8.68 1.76
N GLY A 109 -0.52 -7.73 0.83
CA GLY A 109 -1.61 -7.51 -0.16
C GLY A 109 -3.00 -7.34 0.44
N THR A 110 -3.10 -7.42 1.76
CA THR A 110 -4.34 -7.38 2.52
C THR A 110 -4.28 -6.22 3.50
N CYS A 111 -4.66 -5.07 3.04
CA CYS A 111 -5.02 -3.97 3.90
C CYS A 111 -6.55 -3.81 3.81
N PRO A 112 -7.30 -3.70 4.92
CA PRO A 112 -6.87 -3.89 6.30
C PRO A 112 -6.80 -5.36 6.75
N PHE A 113 -5.95 -5.70 7.72
CA PHE A 113 -5.92 -7.02 8.37
C PHE A 113 -6.19 -6.90 9.88
N THR A 114 -6.76 -7.95 10.48
CA THR A 114 -7.19 -7.93 11.88
C THR A 114 -6.14 -8.60 12.77
N LEU A 115 -5.77 -7.94 13.87
CA LEU A 115 -4.95 -8.52 14.92
C LEU A 115 -5.80 -9.46 15.79
N ASP A 116 -5.22 -10.58 16.24
CA ASP A 116 -5.80 -11.34 17.34
C ASP A 116 -5.73 -10.55 18.65
N PRO A 117 -6.54 -10.90 19.67
CA PRO A 117 -6.61 -10.13 20.91
C PRO A 117 -5.28 -10.00 21.64
N GLN A 118 -4.44 -11.04 21.68
CA GLN A 118 -3.16 -11.02 22.35
C GLN A 118 -2.16 -10.11 21.64
N SER A 119 -2.09 -10.18 20.32
CA SER A 119 -1.27 -9.30 19.51
C SER A 119 -1.72 -7.85 19.60
N ALA A 120 -3.03 -7.60 19.64
CA ALA A 120 -3.57 -6.24 19.84
C ALA A 120 -3.17 -5.65 21.19
N GLU A 121 -3.20 -6.43 22.28
CA GLU A 121 -2.76 -5.99 23.62
C GLU A 121 -1.27 -5.67 23.63
N THR A 122 -0.44 -6.54 23.04
CA THR A 122 1.00 -6.32 22.95
C THR A 122 1.33 -5.10 22.11
N CYS A 123 0.67 -4.92 20.97
CA CYS A 123 0.80 -3.73 20.13
C CYS A 123 0.38 -2.47 20.88
N SER A 124 -0.69 -2.52 21.68
CA SER A 124 -1.13 -1.39 22.52
C SER A 124 -0.05 -0.96 23.50
N THR A 125 0.60 -1.93 24.16
CA THR A 125 1.70 -1.66 25.08
C THR A 125 2.88 -1.00 24.37
N ILE A 126 3.27 -1.52 23.21
CA ILE A 126 4.39 -0.95 22.43
C ILE A 126 4.07 0.47 21.96
N ILE A 127 2.86 0.72 21.48
CA ILE A 127 2.45 2.08 21.05
C ILE A 127 2.46 3.05 22.22
N SER A 128 2.01 2.64 23.43
CA SER A 128 2.08 3.49 24.61
C SER A 128 3.52 3.87 24.96
N LEU A 129 4.45 2.92 24.89
CA LEU A 129 5.89 3.19 25.11
C LEU A 129 6.46 4.11 24.01
N MET A 130 6.02 3.94 22.76
CA MET A 130 6.41 4.84 21.68
C MET A 130 5.87 6.25 21.90
N GLU A 131 4.64 6.39 22.36
CA GLU A 131 4.01 7.69 22.64
C GLU A 131 4.70 8.43 23.79
N GLU A 132 5.03 7.73 24.87
CA GLU A 132 5.80 8.28 25.97
C GLU A 132 7.19 8.77 25.52
N GLU A 133 7.89 7.97 24.73
CA GLU A 133 9.21 8.32 24.20
C GLU A 133 9.13 9.47 23.19
N TYR A 134 8.13 9.45 22.31
CA TYR A 134 7.92 10.48 21.29
C TYR A 134 7.62 11.86 21.89
N ASN A 135 6.78 11.90 22.94
CA ASN A 135 6.42 13.13 23.63
C ASN A 135 7.46 13.56 24.69
N GLY A 136 8.39 12.68 25.05
CA GLY A 136 9.42 12.89 26.04
C GLY A 136 10.81 13.16 25.44
N ALA A 137 11.73 12.23 25.64
CA ALA A 137 13.12 12.38 25.21
C ALA A 137 13.34 12.28 23.69
N SER A 138 12.37 11.76 22.96
CA SER A 138 12.37 11.60 21.50
C SER A 138 13.62 10.90 20.94
N ARG A 139 14.13 9.89 21.66
CA ARG A 139 15.31 9.12 21.27
C ARG A 139 15.01 8.24 20.04
N ILE A 140 15.41 8.71 18.86
CA ILE A 140 15.08 8.08 17.58
C ILE A 140 15.52 6.59 17.53
N GLY A 141 16.64 6.21 18.14
CA GLY A 141 17.08 4.81 18.19
C GLY A 141 16.13 3.92 18.98
N LEU A 142 15.53 4.43 20.07
CA LEU A 142 14.55 3.71 20.86
C LEU A 142 13.20 3.62 20.13
N LEU A 143 12.76 4.71 19.52
CA LEU A 143 11.55 4.72 18.68
C LEU A 143 11.66 3.71 17.52
N LYS A 144 12.80 3.63 16.83
CA LYS A 144 13.05 2.61 15.80
C LYS A 144 12.99 1.19 16.37
N THR A 145 13.47 0.96 17.59
CA THR A 145 13.42 -0.35 18.25
C THR A 145 11.99 -0.76 18.57
N TYR A 146 11.19 0.14 19.12
CA TYR A 146 9.76 -0.10 19.37
C TYR A 146 8.99 -0.33 18.07
N LEU A 147 9.25 0.47 17.03
CA LEU A 147 8.66 0.29 15.71
C LEU A 147 9.01 -1.09 15.15
N ARG A 148 10.26 -1.54 15.29
CA ARG A 148 10.69 -2.87 14.86
C ARG A 148 9.94 -3.98 15.60
N ALA A 149 9.80 -3.88 16.92
CA ALA A 149 9.02 -4.83 17.72
C ALA A 149 7.55 -4.88 17.27
N PHE A 150 6.94 -3.71 17.06
CA PHE A 150 5.59 -3.60 16.52
C PHE A 150 5.47 -4.27 15.15
N CYS A 151 6.38 -3.98 14.22
CA CYS A 151 6.39 -4.58 12.89
C CYS A 151 6.54 -6.12 12.93
N ILE A 152 7.37 -6.66 13.82
CA ILE A 152 7.53 -8.12 13.98
C ILE A 152 6.21 -8.77 14.39
N ILE A 153 5.47 -8.18 15.33
CA ILE A 153 4.19 -8.73 15.80
C ILE A 153 3.16 -8.73 14.67
N ILE A 154 2.99 -7.59 13.99
CA ILE A 154 2.00 -7.50 12.93
C ILE A 154 2.33 -8.37 11.72
N THR A 155 3.62 -8.53 11.35
CA THR A 155 4.03 -9.46 10.28
C THR A 155 3.82 -10.92 10.66
N GLY A 156 3.98 -11.27 11.94
CA GLY A 156 3.65 -12.60 12.44
C GLY A 156 2.19 -12.99 12.18
N GLN A 157 1.25 -12.05 12.31
CA GLN A 157 -0.17 -12.27 12.02
C GLN A 157 -0.46 -12.45 10.52
N ILE A 158 0.26 -11.74 9.66
CA ILE A 158 0.12 -11.83 8.21
C ILE A 158 0.61 -13.21 7.71
N ASN A 159 1.67 -13.73 8.33
CA ASN A 159 2.35 -14.96 7.91
C ASN A 159 1.70 -16.27 8.42
N SER A 160 0.66 -16.21 9.20
CA SER A 160 0.05 -17.40 9.83
C SER A 160 -0.77 -18.29 8.88
N GLN A 161 -0.96 -17.91 7.63
CA GLN A 161 -1.65 -18.70 6.60
C GLN A 161 -0.69 -19.11 5.48
N ASP A 162 -0.03 -20.21 5.71
CA ASP A 162 0.73 -21.15 4.86
C ASP A 162 1.10 -20.85 3.39
N PRO A 163 2.38 -20.65 3.09
CA PRO A 163 3.23 -21.54 2.31
C PRO A 163 4.60 -21.77 2.96
N THR A 164 5.44 -22.68 2.42
CA THR A 164 6.77 -22.95 2.96
C THR A 164 7.60 -21.66 3.10
N ILE A 165 8.53 -21.61 4.06
CA ILE A 165 9.38 -20.41 4.28
C ILE A 165 10.05 -19.96 2.97
N ASN A 166 10.54 -20.90 2.16
CA ASN A 166 11.16 -20.62 0.87
C ASN A 166 10.20 -20.00 -0.15
N ASP A 167 8.94 -20.42 -0.16
CA ASP A 167 7.95 -19.90 -1.11
C ASP A 167 7.49 -18.50 -0.71
N ARG A 168 7.41 -18.22 0.58
CA ARG A 168 7.19 -16.84 1.10
C ARG A 168 8.28 -15.89 0.62
N GLN A 169 9.55 -16.25 0.80
CA GLN A 169 10.69 -15.44 0.33
C GLN A 169 10.66 -15.23 -1.19
N ARG A 170 10.26 -16.26 -1.96
CA ARG A 170 10.11 -16.15 -3.41
C ARG A 170 9.00 -15.17 -3.81
N ILE A 171 7.85 -15.23 -3.12
CA ILE A 171 6.75 -14.29 -3.36
C ILE A 171 7.14 -12.87 -2.98
N GLN A 172 7.83 -12.69 -1.86
CA GLN A 172 8.36 -11.40 -1.44
C GLN A 172 9.24 -10.80 -2.53
N LYS A 173 10.24 -11.57 -2.97
CA LYS A 173 11.13 -11.15 -4.04
C LYS A 173 10.39 -10.86 -5.36
N LEU A 174 9.38 -11.67 -5.71
CA LEU A 174 8.55 -11.45 -6.90
C LEU A 174 7.85 -10.10 -6.85
N LEU A 175 7.28 -9.74 -5.73
CA LEU A 175 6.52 -8.49 -5.60
C LEU A 175 7.44 -7.26 -5.65
N SER A 176 8.60 -7.32 -4.98
CA SER A 176 9.62 -6.29 -5.10
C SER A 176 10.07 -6.10 -6.55
N LEU A 177 10.34 -7.20 -7.26
CA LEU A 177 10.69 -7.16 -8.67
C LEU A 177 9.56 -6.61 -9.56
N ILE A 178 8.29 -6.94 -9.27
CA ILE A 178 7.16 -6.38 -10.01
C ILE A 178 7.10 -4.86 -9.80
N GLU A 179 7.22 -4.36 -8.56
CA GLU A 179 7.23 -2.92 -8.28
C GLU A 179 8.35 -2.19 -9.02
N GLU A 180 9.51 -2.81 -9.16
CA GLU A 180 10.66 -2.22 -9.82
C GLU A 180 10.57 -2.27 -11.36
N HIS A 181 10.02 -3.35 -11.92
CA HIS A 181 10.18 -3.65 -13.34
C HIS A 181 8.86 -3.75 -14.14
N TYR A 182 7.67 -3.59 -13.55
CA TYR A 182 6.36 -3.84 -14.21
C TYR A 182 6.12 -3.06 -15.51
N ILE A 183 6.80 -1.94 -15.72
CA ILE A 183 6.68 -1.14 -16.94
C ILE A 183 7.45 -1.80 -18.09
N MET A 184 8.69 -2.20 -17.83
CA MET A 184 9.61 -2.70 -18.86
C MET A 184 9.51 -4.21 -19.04
N GLU A 185 9.30 -4.95 -17.96
CA GLU A 185 9.30 -6.41 -17.94
C GLU A 185 7.89 -6.95 -17.68
N ARG A 186 7.27 -7.53 -18.71
CA ARG A 186 5.87 -7.98 -18.65
C ARG A 186 5.70 -9.50 -18.76
N GLU A 187 6.78 -10.22 -18.98
CA GLU A 187 6.75 -11.67 -19.14
C GLU A 187 7.24 -12.38 -17.88
N THR A 188 6.56 -13.47 -17.51
CA THR A 188 6.87 -14.27 -16.32
C THR A 188 8.32 -14.77 -16.31
N GLY A 189 8.91 -14.99 -17.49
CA GLY A 189 10.25 -15.52 -17.63
C GLY A 189 11.32 -14.70 -16.92
N PHE A 190 11.30 -13.38 -17.08
CA PHE A 190 12.20 -12.46 -16.40
C PHE A 190 12.18 -12.66 -14.87
N TYR A 191 11.00 -12.67 -14.28
CA TYR A 191 10.83 -12.81 -12.83
C TYR A 191 11.25 -14.19 -12.32
N ALA A 192 10.94 -15.23 -13.08
CA ALA A 192 11.33 -16.60 -12.75
C ALA A 192 12.85 -16.78 -12.75
N GLU A 193 13.56 -16.17 -13.70
CA GLU A 193 15.02 -16.15 -13.78
C GLU A 193 15.62 -15.41 -12.58
N GLN A 194 15.13 -14.22 -12.23
CA GLN A 194 15.60 -13.43 -11.08
C GLN A 194 15.40 -14.15 -9.74
N ILE A 195 14.36 -14.99 -9.65
CA ILE A 195 14.02 -15.79 -8.45
C ILE A 195 14.73 -17.16 -8.48
N LYS A 196 15.33 -17.54 -9.62
CA LYS A 196 16.03 -18.81 -9.83
C LYS A 196 15.10 -20.03 -9.72
N VAL A 197 13.93 -19.94 -10.34
CA VAL A 197 12.94 -21.03 -10.44
C VAL A 197 12.42 -21.13 -11.88
N SER A 198 11.73 -22.22 -12.22
CA SER A 198 11.02 -22.32 -13.49
C SER A 198 9.77 -21.41 -13.50
N THR A 199 9.34 -20.96 -14.67
CA THR A 199 8.09 -20.19 -14.84
C THR A 199 6.86 -20.95 -14.34
N HIS A 200 6.85 -22.29 -14.52
CA HIS A 200 5.78 -23.17 -14.04
C HIS A 200 5.73 -23.14 -12.51
N HIS A 201 6.86 -23.42 -11.86
CA HIS A 201 6.96 -23.45 -10.39
C HIS A 201 6.62 -22.10 -9.76
N LEU A 202 7.08 -20.98 -10.35
CA LEU A 202 6.72 -19.64 -9.87
C LEU A 202 5.21 -19.40 -9.94
N ASN A 203 4.56 -19.78 -11.05
CA ASN A 203 3.10 -19.64 -11.16
C ASN A 203 2.35 -20.55 -10.21
N ASP A 204 2.86 -21.76 -9.89
CA ASP A 204 2.23 -22.65 -8.92
C ASP A 204 2.28 -22.06 -7.51
N ILE A 205 3.44 -21.55 -7.08
CA ILE A 205 3.58 -20.82 -5.81
C ILE A 205 2.57 -19.66 -5.74
N VAL A 206 2.50 -18.83 -6.80
CA VAL A 206 1.59 -17.68 -6.86
C VAL A 206 0.12 -18.11 -6.85
N ARG A 207 -0.25 -19.18 -7.55
CA ARG A 207 -1.62 -19.71 -7.52
C ARG A 207 -2.03 -20.22 -6.15
N LEU A 208 -1.14 -20.98 -5.48
CA LEU A 208 -1.39 -21.51 -4.15
C LEU A 208 -1.55 -20.40 -3.11
N SER A 209 -0.69 -19.39 -3.17
CA SER A 209 -0.67 -18.33 -2.16
C SER A 209 -1.64 -17.17 -2.42
N ARG A 210 -1.98 -16.89 -3.70
CA ARG A 210 -2.72 -15.68 -4.09
C ARG A 210 -3.87 -15.92 -5.07
N GLY A 211 -4.12 -17.16 -5.47
CA GLY A 211 -5.20 -17.50 -6.41
C GLY A 211 -5.07 -16.87 -7.80
N THR A 212 -3.86 -16.42 -8.20
CA THR A 212 -3.62 -15.66 -9.43
C THR A 212 -2.40 -16.15 -10.20
N THR A 213 -1.95 -15.44 -11.22
CA THR A 213 -0.71 -15.73 -11.96
C THR A 213 0.20 -14.50 -11.96
N VAL A 214 1.52 -14.71 -12.14
CA VAL A 214 2.50 -13.62 -12.23
C VAL A 214 2.11 -12.60 -13.29
N LYS A 215 1.72 -13.06 -14.48
CA LYS A 215 1.28 -12.19 -15.59
C LYS A 215 0.07 -11.33 -15.22
N LYS A 216 -0.88 -11.88 -14.47
CA LYS A 216 -2.05 -11.14 -13.98
C LYS A 216 -1.66 -10.12 -12.92
N MET A 217 -0.71 -10.44 -12.02
CA MET A 217 -0.20 -9.49 -11.04
C MET A 217 0.48 -8.29 -11.70
N ILE A 218 1.35 -8.53 -12.69
CA ILE A 218 2.00 -7.46 -13.46
C ILE A 218 0.96 -6.58 -14.16
N ALA A 219 -0.04 -7.20 -14.80
CA ALA A 219 -1.10 -6.47 -15.47
C ALA A 219 -1.97 -5.64 -14.50
N GLN A 220 -2.26 -6.17 -13.31
CA GLN A 220 -2.98 -5.44 -12.26
C GLN A 220 -2.17 -4.23 -11.78
N ARG A 221 -0.86 -4.40 -11.53
CA ARG A 221 0.01 -3.29 -11.12
C ARG A 221 0.07 -2.19 -12.19
N LEU A 222 0.19 -2.58 -13.46
CA LEU A 222 0.22 -1.66 -14.59
C LEU A 222 -1.13 -0.92 -14.74
N ALA A 223 -2.25 -1.64 -14.59
CA ALA A 223 -3.59 -1.05 -14.64
C ALA A 223 -3.84 -0.07 -13.46
N LEU A 224 -3.33 -0.38 -12.27
CA LEU A 224 -3.39 0.51 -11.12
C LEU A 224 -2.65 1.82 -11.39
N GLU A 225 -1.42 1.75 -11.92
CA GLU A 225 -0.68 2.96 -12.27
C GLU A 225 -1.40 3.78 -13.35
N ALA A 226 -1.97 3.10 -14.34
CA ALA A 226 -2.79 3.76 -15.36
C ALA A 226 -4.01 4.48 -14.76
N LYS A 227 -4.71 3.87 -13.79
CA LYS A 227 -5.81 4.51 -13.07
C LYS A 227 -5.33 5.77 -12.34
N ARG A 228 -4.19 5.69 -11.62
CA ARG A 228 -3.61 6.83 -10.91
C ARG A 228 -3.31 7.99 -11.85
N GLU A 229 -2.62 7.72 -12.97
CA GLU A 229 -2.30 8.74 -13.97
C GLU A 229 -3.55 9.34 -14.64
N LEU A 230 -4.56 8.53 -14.92
CA LEU A 230 -5.81 9.00 -15.53
C LEU A 230 -6.64 9.86 -14.57
N THR A 231 -6.66 9.51 -13.29
CA THR A 231 -7.46 10.23 -12.29
C THR A 231 -6.79 11.53 -11.87
N PHE A 232 -5.47 11.51 -11.77
CA PHE A 232 -4.72 12.53 -11.03
C PHE A 232 -3.58 13.19 -11.83
N GLY A 233 -3.22 12.60 -12.96
CA GLY A 233 -2.18 13.15 -13.83
C GLY A 233 -2.72 14.19 -14.80
N ALA A 234 -1.83 15.11 -15.22
CA ALA A 234 -2.11 16.08 -16.28
C ALA A 234 -1.89 15.51 -17.69
N LEU A 235 -1.32 14.30 -17.79
CA LEU A 235 -0.94 13.68 -19.06
C LEU A 235 -2.16 13.25 -19.89
N THR A 236 -2.08 13.38 -21.21
CA THR A 236 -3.06 12.84 -22.14
C THR A 236 -3.04 11.31 -22.10
N VAL A 237 -4.11 10.66 -22.57
CA VAL A 237 -4.17 9.18 -22.68
C VAL A 237 -3.01 8.62 -23.50
N LYS A 238 -2.59 9.34 -24.53
CA LYS A 238 -1.45 8.96 -25.38
C LYS A 238 -0.12 9.03 -24.61
N GLU A 239 0.11 10.09 -23.87
CA GLU A 239 1.31 10.25 -23.04
C GLU A 239 1.37 9.23 -21.92
N ILE A 240 0.24 8.92 -21.26
CA ILE A 240 0.16 7.85 -20.26
C ILE A 240 0.52 6.49 -20.89
N ALA A 241 0.00 6.19 -22.09
CA ALA A 241 0.34 4.96 -22.79
C ALA A 241 1.86 4.82 -22.98
N PHE A 242 2.53 5.85 -23.46
CA PHE A 242 3.98 5.83 -23.67
C PHE A 242 4.76 5.78 -22.35
N LYS A 243 4.34 6.56 -21.33
CA LYS A 243 4.93 6.53 -19.99
C LYS A 243 4.88 5.12 -19.37
N LEU A 244 3.79 4.40 -19.61
CA LEU A 244 3.61 3.03 -19.13
C LEU A 244 4.21 1.97 -20.09
N GLY A 245 5.03 2.38 -21.08
CA GLY A 245 5.75 1.46 -21.97
C GLY A 245 4.87 0.76 -23.02
N PHE A 246 3.73 1.34 -23.41
CA PHE A 246 2.96 0.86 -24.54
C PHE A 246 3.44 1.50 -25.85
N SER A 247 3.53 0.71 -26.90
CA SER A 247 3.95 1.19 -28.23
C SER A 247 2.91 2.07 -28.92
N ASP A 248 1.62 1.91 -28.57
CA ASP A 248 0.53 2.73 -29.08
C ASP A 248 -0.63 2.90 -28.09
N ALA A 249 -1.35 4.01 -28.22
CA ALA A 249 -2.46 4.36 -27.34
C ALA A 249 -3.70 3.44 -27.52
N SER A 250 -3.87 2.83 -28.70
CA SER A 250 -5.01 1.95 -28.98
C SER A 250 -4.82 0.61 -28.26
N TYR A 251 -3.58 0.10 -28.25
CA TYR A 251 -3.26 -1.11 -27.49
C TYR A 251 -3.39 -0.85 -25.97
N PHE A 252 -2.90 0.29 -25.48
CA PHE A 252 -3.12 0.72 -24.09
C PHE A 252 -4.63 0.78 -23.76
N SER A 253 -5.44 1.40 -24.61
CA SER A 253 -6.88 1.55 -24.34
C SER A 253 -7.60 0.19 -24.26
N ARG A 254 -7.23 -0.77 -25.12
CA ARG A 254 -7.74 -2.15 -25.07
C ARG A 254 -7.30 -2.87 -23.78
N PHE A 255 -6.02 -2.74 -23.43
CA PHE A 255 -5.47 -3.27 -22.18
C PHE A 255 -6.21 -2.70 -20.97
N PHE A 256 -6.33 -1.39 -20.88
CA PHE A 256 -6.98 -0.71 -19.77
C PHE A 256 -8.45 -1.13 -19.63
N LYS A 257 -9.21 -1.13 -20.75
CA LYS A 257 -10.61 -1.59 -20.76
C LYS A 257 -10.75 -3.05 -20.31
N LYS A 258 -9.84 -3.93 -20.75
CA LYS A 258 -9.82 -5.35 -20.34
C LYS A 258 -9.67 -5.52 -18.84
N HIS A 259 -8.83 -4.69 -18.20
CA HIS A 259 -8.48 -4.83 -16.76
C HIS A 259 -9.34 -3.98 -15.82
N THR A 260 -10.03 -2.95 -16.34
CA THR A 260 -10.82 -2.02 -15.51
C THR A 260 -12.31 -1.98 -15.87
N GLY A 261 -12.68 -2.61 -16.99
CA GLY A 261 -14.04 -2.60 -17.51
C GLY A 261 -14.43 -1.32 -18.28
N ARG A 262 -13.62 -0.25 -18.21
CA ARG A 262 -13.92 1.07 -18.79
C ARG A 262 -12.82 1.55 -19.75
N ASN A 263 -13.16 2.40 -20.72
CA ASN A 263 -12.16 3.06 -21.56
C ASN A 263 -11.40 4.12 -20.75
N PRO A 264 -10.11 4.42 -21.07
CA PRO A 264 -9.32 5.42 -20.35
C PRO A 264 -9.98 6.80 -20.27
N GLU A 265 -10.53 7.29 -21.38
CA GLU A 265 -11.20 8.61 -21.39
C GLU A 265 -12.48 8.61 -20.55
N SER A 266 -13.30 7.57 -20.63
CA SER A 266 -14.50 7.47 -19.80
C SER A 266 -14.16 7.29 -18.32
N PHE A 267 -13.04 6.64 -18.00
CA PHE A 267 -12.54 6.53 -16.64
C PHE A 267 -12.12 7.89 -16.07
N ARG A 268 -11.41 8.69 -16.88
CA ARG A 268 -10.98 10.06 -16.51
C ARG A 268 -12.17 10.99 -16.27
N ASN A 269 -13.24 10.85 -17.04
CA ASN A 269 -14.39 11.77 -17.02
C ASN A 269 -15.45 11.43 -15.99
N VAL A 270 -15.34 10.30 -15.28
CA VAL A 270 -16.26 9.97 -14.18
C VAL A 270 -15.92 10.88 -13.00
N LYS A 271 -16.70 11.96 -12.88
CA LYS A 271 -16.83 12.75 -11.68
C LYS A 271 -17.85 12.02 -10.80
N GLU A 272 -17.41 11.36 -9.76
CA GLU A 272 -18.26 11.10 -8.61
C GLU A 272 -17.96 12.11 -7.52
#